data_559cce3ee18d2f609472433984b637f7
#
_entry.id   559cce3ee18d2f609472433984b637f7
#
_cell.length_a   1.000
_cell.length_b   1.000
_cell.length_c   1.000
_cell.angle_alpha   90.00
_cell.angle_beta   90.00
_cell.angle_gamma   90.00
#
_symmetry.space_group_name_H-M   'P 1'
#
loop_
_entity.id
_entity.type
_entity.pdbx_description
1 polymer ?
#
loop_
_entity_poly.entity_id
_entity_poly.type
_entity_poly.pdbx_seq_one_letter_code
_entity_poly.pdbx_strand_id
1 'polypeptide(L)'
;MLTEVSCELFKVNGQVRQPIRFHKGLNIILGGKTGVNSIGKSTMLLIIDFAFAGDTYAKSDAVKQLGNHNIHFTFEFDGKPYYFIRHTATPGDIFQVDKNSNIIATINKDDYTKWLSEHYHMNFAGVKFRNTISRFFRIYGKNNYNELRPLQTRGGTESQESAIHVLIALFNQYESVLAFEEQLKLAEDRITAFREARKYQFIPSAVDGLSKYEENISVIASLKQEKAELEISNNQAVNAEEVEKANQANALLIQMQDARRLMNQKENDLHLIDLNMSQGVYPTEADLASLHELFPEANLQKLIDIERFHNKIQTILQDELEAAMARLKEEL
;
A
#
# COMPACT_ATOMS: atom_id res chain seq x y z
N MET A 1 14.23 21.77 -3.78
CA MET A 1 14.03 21.41 -5.20
C MET A 1 15.39 21.14 -5.87
N LEU A 2 15.44 20.43 -7.01
CA LEU A 2 16.65 20.34 -7.83
C LEU A 2 16.97 21.74 -8.39
N THR A 3 18.17 22.22 -8.15
CA THR A 3 18.60 23.58 -8.54
C THR A 3 19.69 23.58 -9.61
N GLU A 4 20.54 22.54 -9.67
CA GLU A 4 21.64 22.50 -10.61
C GLU A 4 21.96 21.05 -11.01
N VAL A 5 22.40 20.87 -12.28
CA VAL A 5 22.95 19.62 -12.79
C VAL A 5 24.15 19.94 -13.68
N SER A 6 25.26 19.20 -13.52
CA SER A 6 26.47 19.35 -14.33
C SER A 6 27.16 18.01 -14.59
N CYS A 7 27.97 17.98 -15.63
CA CYS A 7 28.84 16.86 -15.96
C CYS A 7 30.03 17.35 -16.79
N GLU A 8 31.23 16.95 -16.41
CA GLU A 8 32.47 17.36 -17.08
C GLU A 8 32.59 16.82 -18.51
N LEU A 9 31.92 15.72 -18.82
CA LEU A 9 31.92 15.16 -20.18
C LEU A 9 30.94 15.84 -21.14
N PHE A 10 30.07 16.72 -20.66
CA PHE A 10 29.15 17.46 -21.53
C PHE A 10 29.86 18.64 -22.13
N LYS A 11 30.33 18.48 -23.37
CA LYS A 11 31.10 19.49 -24.10
C LYS A 11 30.32 20.06 -25.27
N VAL A 12 30.50 21.34 -25.50
CA VAL A 12 30.02 22.05 -26.68
C VAL A 12 31.22 22.77 -27.28
N ASN A 13 31.55 22.49 -28.52
CA ASN A 13 32.73 23.05 -29.23
C ASN A 13 34.04 22.84 -28.45
N GLY A 14 34.19 21.65 -27.79
CA GLY A 14 35.38 21.29 -27.01
C GLY A 14 35.43 21.85 -25.59
N GLN A 15 34.58 22.77 -25.23
CA GLN A 15 34.47 23.34 -23.89
C GLN A 15 33.40 22.62 -23.06
N VAL A 16 33.68 22.43 -21.76
CA VAL A 16 32.70 21.87 -20.79
C VAL A 16 31.51 22.80 -20.70
N ARG A 17 30.34 22.23 -20.81
CA ARG A 17 29.09 22.97 -20.73
C ARG A 17 28.90 23.55 -19.34
N GLN A 18 28.45 24.79 -19.26
CA GLN A 18 28.06 25.40 -17.99
C GLN A 18 26.99 24.56 -17.27
N PRO A 19 26.98 24.53 -15.95
CA PRO A 19 25.94 23.86 -15.16
C PRO A 19 24.56 24.34 -15.58
N ILE A 20 23.64 23.38 -15.69
CA ILE A 20 22.26 23.68 -16.01
C ILE A 20 21.53 24.00 -14.71
N ARG A 21 20.98 25.21 -14.63
CA ARG A 21 20.30 25.71 -13.44
C ARG A 21 18.80 25.70 -13.61
N PHE A 22 18.13 25.38 -12.54
CA PHE A 22 16.67 25.35 -12.43
C PHE A 22 16.19 26.38 -11.41
N HIS A 23 15.05 26.96 -11.67
CA HIS A 23 14.36 27.88 -10.77
C HIS A 23 12.95 27.36 -10.45
N LYS A 24 12.29 27.96 -9.45
CA LYS A 24 10.89 27.65 -9.12
C LYS A 24 9.98 28.01 -10.30
N GLY A 25 8.97 27.20 -10.51
CA GLY A 25 8.02 27.38 -11.62
C GLY A 25 8.47 26.72 -12.92
N LEU A 26 8.10 27.29 -14.06
CA LEU A 26 8.27 26.70 -15.37
C LEU A 26 9.72 26.87 -15.88
N ASN A 27 10.40 25.75 -16.14
CA ASN A 27 11.70 25.71 -16.78
C ASN A 27 11.54 25.15 -18.22
N ILE A 28 11.94 25.91 -19.23
CA ILE A 28 11.74 25.54 -20.64
C ILE A 28 13.09 25.20 -21.29
N ILE A 29 13.19 24.02 -21.88
CA ILE A 29 14.36 23.56 -22.62
C ILE A 29 14.07 23.75 -24.11
N LEU A 30 14.67 24.76 -24.72
CA LEU A 30 14.49 25.08 -26.12
C LEU A 30 15.48 24.33 -27.02
N GLY A 31 15.03 23.97 -28.20
CA GLY A 31 15.88 23.52 -29.32
C GLY A 31 16.54 24.67 -30.04
N GLY A 32 17.62 24.38 -30.80
CA GLY A 32 18.23 25.36 -31.69
C GLY A 32 17.30 25.77 -32.83
N LYS A 33 17.57 26.95 -33.44
CA LYS A 33 16.75 27.55 -34.50
C LYS A 33 16.71 26.73 -35.82
N THR A 34 17.63 25.80 -36.02
CA THR A 34 17.83 25.04 -37.27
C THR A 34 17.25 23.61 -37.23
N GLY A 35 16.28 23.33 -36.38
CA GLY A 35 15.60 22.02 -36.38
C GLY A 35 16.49 20.84 -35.97
N VAL A 36 17.65 21.09 -35.34
CA VAL A 36 18.59 20.05 -34.86
C VAL A 36 17.93 19.27 -33.73
N ASN A 37 17.42 18.10 -34.06
CA ASN A 37 16.73 17.24 -33.09
C ASN A 37 17.66 16.56 -32.05
N SER A 38 18.98 16.58 -32.26
CA SER A 38 19.97 15.85 -31.47
C SER A 38 20.66 16.68 -30.38
N ILE A 39 20.04 17.74 -29.88
CA ILE A 39 20.64 18.61 -28.85
C ILE A 39 20.60 18.06 -27.42
N GLY A 40 20.23 16.79 -27.23
CA GLY A 40 20.25 16.15 -25.93
C GLY A 40 19.08 16.52 -25.01
N LYS A 41 17.97 17.07 -25.53
CA LYS A 41 16.79 17.40 -24.69
C LYS A 41 16.27 16.21 -23.88
N SER A 42 16.06 15.08 -24.55
CA SER A 42 15.59 13.86 -23.88
C SER A 42 16.65 13.30 -22.94
N THR A 43 17.92 13.37 -23.31
CA THR A 43 19.05 12.97 -22.46
C THR A 43 19.08 13.79 -21.18
N MET A 44 18.86 15.11 -21.28
CA MET A 44 18.79 15.98 -20.11
C MET A 44 17.67 15.58 -19.17
N LEU A 45 16.47 15.29 -19.70
CA LEU A 45 15.37 14.82 -18.86
C LEU A 45 15.66 13.46 -18.19
N LEU A 46 16.39 12.56 -18.89
CA LEU A 46 16.88 11.32 -18.30
C LEU A 46 17.88 11.56 -17.19
N ILE A 47 18.73 12.59 -17.29
CA ILE A 47 19.67 12.99 -16.24
C ILE A 47 18.94 13.55 -15.03
N ILE A 48 17.89 14.35 -15.25
CA ILE A 48 17.03 14.80 -14.15
C ILE A 48 16.39 13.58 -13.46
N ASP A 49 15.82 12.64 -14.22
CA ASP A 49 15.29 11.40 -13.64
C ASP A 49 16.37 10.60 -12.88
N PHE A 50 17.62 10.63 -13.36
CA PHE A 50 18.75 9.98 -12.69
C PHE A 50 19.08 10.67 -11.37
N ALA A 51 19.02 12.00 -11.28
CA ALA A 51 19.15 12.72 -10.02
C ALA A 51 18.06 12.35 -9.01
N PHE A 52 16.85 12.01 -9.49
CA PHE A 52 15.75 11.47 -8.67
C PHE A 52 15.78 9.94 -8.50
N ALA A 53 16.96 9.32 -8.55
CA ALA A 53 17.18 7.89 -8.39
C ALA A 53 16.62 6.98 -9.50
N GLY A 54 16.35 7.52 -10.71
CA GLY A 54 16.05 6.72 -11.90
C GLY A 54 17.31 6.02 -12.46
N ASP A 55 17.14 4.90 -13.17
CA ASP A 55 18.28 4.15 -13.71
C ASP A 55 18.34 4.15 -15.25
N THR A 56 17.35 4.76 -15.91
CA THR A 56 17.24 4.73 -17.38
C THR A 56 18.44 5.42 -18.04
N TYR A 57 18.93 6.51 -17.45
CA TYR A 57 20.09 7.22 -17.98
C TYR A 57 21.35 6.35 -17.98
N ALA A 58 21.65 5.63 -16.89
CA ALA A 58 22.82 4.78 -16.81
C ALA A 58 22.87 3.67 -17.88
N LYS A 59 21.70 3.32 -18.44
CA LYS A 59 21.53 2.30 -19.50
C LYS A 59 21.31 2.91 -20.88
N SER A 60 21.37 4.25 -20.99
CA SER A 60 21.08 4.97 -22.23
C SER A 60 22.25 4.91 -23.22
N ASP A 61 21.93 5.19 -24.49
CA ASP A 61 22.93 5.27 -25.54
C ASP A 61 23.95 6.40 -25.28
N ALA A 62 23.56 7.45 -24.57
CA ALA A 62 24.47 8.51 -24.15
C ALA A 62 25.64 7.96 -23.32
N VAL A 63 25.35 7.09 -22.35
CA VAL A 63 26.40 6.45 -21.52
C VAL A 63 27.22 5.45 -22.33
N LYS A 64 26.60 4.71 -23.26
CA LYS A 64 27.33 3.81 -24.15
C LYS A 64 28.36 4.56 -25.03
N GLN A 65 27.99 5.75 -25.49
CA GLN A 65 28.86 6.56 -26.36
C GLN A 65 29.93 7.35 -25.60
N LEU A 66 29.56 7.91 -24.43
CA LEU A 66 30.48 8.75 -23.63
C LEU A 66 31.35 7.94 -22.67
N GLY A 67 30.99 6.68 -22.43
CA GLY A 67 31.58 5.88 -21.34
C GLY A 67 30.99 6.24 -19.98
N ASN A 68 31.48 5.58 -18.94
CA ASN A 68 31.06 5.83 -17.58
C ASN A 68 31.54 7.21 -17.10
N HIS A 69 30.64 7.91 -16.42
CA HIS A 69 30.92 9.27 -15.93
C HIS A 69 30.07 9.63 -14.72
N ASN A 70 30.37 10.80 -14.18
CA ASN A 70 29.72 11.33 -12.99
C ASN A 70 28.70 12.41 -13.36
N ILE A 71 27.56 12.34 -12.72
CA ILE A 71 26.59 13.42 -12.74
C ILE A 71 26.61 14.11 -11.39
N HIS A 72 26.91 15.40 -11.40
CA HIS A 72 26.84 16.27 -10.24
C HIS A 72 25.49 16.97 -10.23
N PHE A 73 24.85 17.04 -9.09
CA PHE A 73 23.58 17.74 -8.96
C PHE A 73 23.40 18.30 -7.56
N THR A 74 22.62 19.37 -7.47
CA THR A 74 22.35 20.10 -6.22
C THR A 74 20.86 20.17 -6.00
N PHE A 75 20.43 19.80 -4.79
CA PHE A 75 19.10 20.11 -4.30
C PHE A 75 19.17 21.25 -3.29
N GLU A 76 18.12 22.04 -3.24
CA GLU A 76 17.94 23.06 -2.21
C GLU A 76 16.60 22.82 -1.51
N PHE A 77 16.65 22.70 -0.17
CA PHE A 77 15.50 22.60 0.70
C PHE A 77 15.69 23.59 1.86
N ASP A 78 14.68 24.38 2.14
CA ASP A 78 14.66 25.37 3.21
C ASP A 78 15.85 26.33 3.17
N GLY A 79 16.26 26.72 1.96
CA GLY A 79 17.42 27.60 1.73
C GLY A 79 18.78 26.93 1.93
N LYS A 80 18.83 25.63 2.20
CA LYS A 80 20.07 24.87 2.41
C LYS A 80 20.38 24.04 1.17
N PRO A 81 21.56 24.19 0.54
CA PRO A 81 22.01 23.38 -0.57
C PRO A 81 22.55 22.03 -0.11
N TYR A 82 22.26 21.00 -0.86
CA TYR A 82 22.77 19.63 -0.71
C TYR A 82 23.38 19.20 -2.04
N TYR A 83 24.67 18.85 -2.03
CA TYR A 83 25.41 18.48 -3.22
C TYR A 83 25.59 16.98 -3.30
N PHE A 84 25.41 16.42 -4.49
CA PHE A 84 25.50 14.99 -4.73
C PHE A 84 26.26 14.69 -6.02
N ILE A 85 26.92 13.53 -6.02
CA ILE A 85 27.50 12.92 -7.22
C ILE A 85 26.90 11.51 -7.36
N ARG A 86 26.52 11.14 -8.56
CA ARG A 86 26.08 9.78 -8.88
C ARG A 86 26.82 9.27 -10.11
N HIS A 87 27.46 8.10 -9.95
CA HIS A 87 28.22 7.45 -11.01
C HIS A 87 27.31 6.63 -11.91
N THR A 88 27.52 6.67 -13.23
CA THR A 88 26.77 5.84 -14.17
C THR A 88 27.18 4.37 -14.12
N ALA A 89 28.43 4.06 -13.67
CA ALA A 89 28.91 2.70 -13.52
C ALA A 89 28.32 1.99 -12.28
N THR A 90 28.13 2.74 -11.19
CA THR A 90 27.58 2.23 -9.92
C THR A 90 26.36 3.04 -9.51
N PRO A 91 25.26 2.95 -10.27
CA PRO A 91 24.08 3.81 -10.05
C PRO A 91 23.34 3.52 -8.73
N GLY A 92 23.74 2.47 -8.00
CA GLY A 92 23.22 2.17 -6.66
C GLY A 92 23.80 3.04 -5.55
N ASP A 93 24.98 3.66 -5.79
CA ASP A 93 25.68 4.46 -4.82
C ASP A 93 25.55 5.95 -5.15
N ILE A 94 25.15 6.73 -4.18
CA ILE A 94 25.03 8.19 -4.27
C ILE A 94 25.99 8.80 -3.27
N PHE A 95 26.86 9.67 -3.74
CA PHE A 95 27.85 10.34 -2.90
C PHE A 95 27.34 11.72 -2.54
N GLN A 96 27.12 11.95 -1.26
CA GLN A 96 26.91 13.30 -0.74
C GLN A 96 28.28 13.98 -0.62
N VAL A 97 28.39 15.18 -1.14
CA VAL A 97 29.65 15.92 -1.20
C VAL A 97 29.49 17.31 -0.60
N ASP A 98 30.63 17.94 -0.28
CA ASP A 98 30.66 19.35 0.09
C ASP A 98 30.71 20.26 -1.17
N LYS A 99 30.74 21.58 -0.97
CA LYS A 99 30.80 22.57 -2.07
C LYS A 99 32.05 22.40 -2.94
N ASN A 100 33.10 21.76 -2.42
CA ASN A 100 34.37 21.52 -3.11
C ASN A 100 34.43 20.12 -3.72
N SER A 101 33.31 19.40 -3.77
CA SER A 101 33.20 18.03 -4.28
C SER A 101 33.93 16.97 -3.44
N ASN A 102 34.28 17.25 -2.19
CA ASN A 102 34.81 16.23 -1.30
C ASN A 102 33.67 15.36 -0.77
N ILE A 103 33.84 14.04 -0.77
CA ILE A 103 32.84 13.09 -0.32
C ILE A 103 32.66 13.20 1.20
N ILE A 104 31.44 13.50 1.63
CA ILE A 104 31.02 13.54 3.04
C ILE A 104 30.45 12.17 3.45
N ALA A 105 29.64 11.58 2.59
CA ALA A 105 28.99 10.30 2.86
C ALA A 105 28.69 9.55 1.56
N THR A 106 28.64 8.22 1.66
CA THR A 106 28.10 7.35 0.62
C THR A 106 26.74 6.83 1.08
N ILE A 107 25.72 7.06 0.27
CA ILE A 107 24.33 6.73 0.57
C ILE A 107 23.89 5.71 -0.47
N ASN A 108 23.28 4.60 -0.04
CA ASN A 108 22.68 3.67 -0.97
C ASN A 108 21.38 4.26 -1.57
N LYS A 109 20.94 3.71 -2.68
CA LYS A 109 19.79 4.21 -3.42
C LYS A 109 18.49 4.22 -2.60
N ASP A 110 18.28 3.23 -1.73
CA ASP A 110 17.06 3.14 -0.93
C ASP A 110 17.03 4.23 0.16
N ASP A 111 18.14 4.46 0.86
CA ASP A 111 18.23 5.53 1.84
C ASP A 111 18.19 6.90 1.19
N TYR A 112 18.78 7.05 0.00
CA TYR A 112 18.69 8.27 -0.77
C TYR A 112 17.25 8.58 -1.22
N THR A 113 16.47 7.55 -1.64
CA THR A 113 15.08 7.76 -2.00
C THR A 113 14.20 8.09 -0.80
N LYS A 114 14.49 7.55 0.39
CA LYS A 114 13.84 7.96 1.65
C LYS A 114 14.16 9.42 1.96
N TRP A 115 15.44 9.81 1.89
CA TRP A 115 15.86 11.18 2.08
C TRP A 115 15.11 12.16 1.16
N LEU A 116 15.00 11.82 -0.14
CA LEU A 116 14.21 12.61 -1.08
C LEU A 116 12.72 12.65 -0.69
N SER A 117 12.15 11.52 -0.29
CA SER A 117 10.75 11.41 0.13
C SER A 117 10.43 12.34 1.30
N GLU A 118 11.30 12.38 2.29
CA GLU A 118 11.18 13.26 3.47
C GLU A 118 11.25 14.73 3.08
N HIS A 119 12.25 15.12 2.27
CA HIS A 119 12.44 16.53 1.89
C HIS A 119 11.40 17.05 0.89
N TYR A 120 10.74 16.17 0.16
CA TYR A 120 9.60 16.51 -0.71
C TYR A 120 8.24 16.31 -0.04
N HIS A 121 8.21 15.89 1.24
CA HIS A 121 6.98 15.56 1.98
C HIS A 121 6.10 14.53 1.24
N MET A 122 6.75 13.55 0.60
CA MET A 122 6.09 12.50 -0.20
C MET A 122 6.25 11.11 0.45
N ASN A 123 6.20 11.08 1.78
CA ASN A 123 6.29 9.83 2.55
C ASN A 123 4.89 9.21 2.71
N PHE A 124 4.37 8.66 1.63
CA PHE A 124 3.04 8.07 1.58
C PHE A 124 3.05 6.61 2.02
N ALA A 125 2.07 6.21 2.84
CA ALA A 125 1.90 4.83 3.26
C ALA A 125 1.74 3.89 2.04
N GLY A 126 2.43 2.75 2.04
CA GLY A 126 2.31 1.73 0.99
C GLY A 126 2.86 2.11 -0.38
N VAL A 127 3.31 3.34 -0.61
CA VAL A 127 3.77 3.81 -1.93
C VAL A 127 5.22 4.31 -1.85
N LYS A 128 6.09 3.74 -2.67
CA LYS A 128 7.49 4.17 -2.73
C LYS A 128 7.62 5.50 -3.50
N PHE A 129 8.50 6.39 -3.03
CA PHE A 129 8.81 7.66 -3.67
C PHE A 129 9.02 7.55 -5.19
N ARG A 130 9.79 6.56 -5.64
CA ARG A 130 10.03 6.35 -7.08
C ARG A 130 8.76 5.99 -7.88
N ASN A 131 7.82 5.28 -7.27
CA ASN A 131 6.55 4.97 -7.93
C ASN A 131 5.71 6.23 -8.15
N THR A 132 5.78 7.17 -7.22
CA THR A 132 5.08 8.45 -7.32
C THR A 132 5.75 9.37 -8.34
N ILE A 133 7.05 9.66 -8.14
CA ILE A 133 7.75 10.66 -8.96
C ILE A 133 7.91 10.24 -10.43
N SER A 134 8.07 8.95 -10.71
CA SER A 134 8.25 8.45 -12.08
C SER A 134 7.04 8.69 -12.98
N ARG A 135 5.84 8.93 -12.42
CA ARG A 135 4.62 9.29 -13.17
C ARG A 135 4.72 10.67 -13.80
N PHE A 136 5.50 11.55 -13.21
CA PHE A 136 5.73 12.90 -13.71
C PHE A 136 6.89 12.98 -14.71
N PHE A 137 7.77 11.97 -14.74
CA PHE A 137 8.87 11.90 -15.72
C PHE A 137 8.42 11.28 -17.04
N ARG A 138 7.74 12.07 -17.88
CA ARG A 138 7.31 11.68 -19.25
C ARG A 138 8.44 11.95 -20.23
N ILE A 139 9.27 10.94 -20.46
CA ILE A 139 10.53 11.10 -21.20
C ILE A 139 10.57 10.09 -22.34
N TYR A 140 10.85 10.58 -23.56
CA TYR A 140 11.16 9.72 -24.69
C TYR A 140 12.34 8.80 -24.35
N GLY A 141 12.18 7.51 -24.58
CA GLY A 141 13.18 6.48 -24.21
C GLY A 141 12.89 5.76 -22.89
N LYS A 142 11.92 6.22 -22.08
CA LYS A 142 11.44 5.47 -20.91
C LYS A 142 10.24 4.57 -21.23
N ASN A 143 9.67 4.65 -22.42
CA ASN A 143 8.46 3.95 -22.82
C ASN A 143 7.24 4.18 -21.92
N ASN A 144 7.20 5.33 -21.26
CA ASN A 144 6.12 5.74 -20.35
C ASN A 144 5.28 6.90 -20.92
N TYR A 145 5.44 7.20 -22.20
CA TYR A 145 4.69 8.23 -22.90
C TYR A 145 3.43 7.60 -23.52
N ASN A 146 2.35 7.55 -22.74
CA ASN A 146 1.06 7.05 -23.20
C ASN A 146 -0.02 8.09 -22.87
N GLU A 147 -0.57 8.72 -23.91
CA GLU A 147 -1.58 9.77 -23.78
C GLU A 147 -2.91 9.21 -23.29
N LEU A 148 -3.24 7.96 -23.66
CA LEU A 148 -4.48 7.31 -23.26
C LEU A 148 -4.47 6.85 -21.79
N ARG A 149 -3.27 6.69 -21.23
CA ARG A 149 -3.07 6.21 -19.84
C ARG A 149 -2.05 7.08 -19.11
N PRO A 150 -2.37 8.35 -18.85
CA PRO A 150 -1.42 9.32 -18.31
C PRO A 150 -0.90 9.00 -16.93
N LEU A 151 -1.60 8.18 -16.14
CA LEU A 151 -1.21 7.79 -14.80
C LEU A 151 -0.31 6.55 -14.75
N GLN A 152 -0.19 5.78 -15.84
CA GLN A 152 0.66 4.60 -15.88
C GLN A 152 2.11 4.95 -16.21
N THR A 153 3.06 4.35 -15.51
CA THR A 153 4.50 4.59 -15.67
C THR A 153 5.16 3.66 -16.68
N ARG A 154 4.56 2.50 -16.95
CA ARG A 154 5.11 1.49 -17.85
C ARG A 154 4.11 1.23 -18.96
N GLY A 155 4.46 1.45 -20.19
CA GLY A 155 3.63 1.36 -21.40
C GLY A 155 2.70 0.15 -21.50
N GLY A 156 1.72 0.05 -20.62
CA GLY A 156 0.71 -1.01 -20.58
C GLY A 156 1.00 -2.20 -19.66
N THR A 157 2.16 -2.27 -18.99
CA THR A 157 2.52 -3.37 -18.06
C THR A 157 2.14 -3.09 -16.61
N GLU A 158 1.84 -1.85 -16.26
CA GLU A 158 1.38 -1.48 -14.94
C GLU A 158 -0.14 -1.65 -14.84
N SER A 159 -0.64 -2.24 -13.74
CA SER A 159 -2.08 -2.35 -13.49
C SER A 159 -2.72 -0.97 -13.31
N GLN A 160 -3.98 -0.83 -13.69
CA GLN A 160 -4.74 0.41 -13.44
C GLN A 160 -4.87 0.68 -11.95
N GLU A 161 -5.04 -0.36 -11.17
CA GLU A 161 -5.11 -0.34 -9.71
C GLU A 161 -3.86 0.33 -9.08
N SER A 162 -2.65 -0.14 -9.44
CA SER A 162 -1.40 0.48 -8.99
C SER A 162 -1.31 1.98 -9.35
N ALA A 163 -1.83 2.37 -10.52
CA ALA A 163 -1.86 3.77 -10.92
C ALA A 163 -2.81 4.60 -10.06
N ILE A 164 -3.98 4.04 -9.72
CA ILE A 164 -5.00 4.67 -8.87
C ILE A 164 -4.48 4.79 -7.43
N HIS A 165 -3.85 3.74 -6.89
CA HIS A 165 -3.28 3.77 -5.54
C HIS A 165 -2.30 4.94 -5.36
N VAL A 166 -1.39 5.14 -6.30
CA VAL A 166 -0.46 6.28 -6.24
C VAL A 166 -1.18 7.62 -6.35
N LEU A 167 -2.22 7.72 -7.17
CA LEU A 167 -3.01 8.95 -7.25
C LEU A 167 -3.71 9.27 -5.91
N ILE A 168 -4.34 8.26 -5.30
CA ILE A 168 -4.99 8.40 -3.99
C ILE A 168 -3.96 8.76 -2.91
N ALA A 169 -2.75 8.16 -2.96
CA ALA A 169 -1.68 8.45 -2.03
C ALA A 169 -1.20 9.92 -2.12
N LEU A 170 -1.17 10.50 -3.33
CA LEU A 170 -0.83 11.92 -3.50
C LEU A 170 -1.79 12.87 -2.77
N PHE A 171 -3.03 12.44 -2.56
CA PHE A 171 -4.02 13.17 -1.75
C PHE A 171 -4.06 12.72 -0.29
N ASN A 172 -3.07 11.96 0.15
CA ASN A 172 -2.95 11.41 1.51
C ASN A 172 -4.18 10.59 1.96
N GLN A 173 -4.85 9.90 1.03
CA GLN A 173 -6.07 9.12 1.27
C GLN A 173 -5.85 7.61 1.14
N TYR A 174 -4.61 7.16 0.90
CA TYR A 174 -4.36 5.74 0.62
C TYR A 174 -4.26 4.88 1.88
N GLU A 175 -4.00 5.47 3.03
CA GLU A 175 -3.82 4.72 4.28
C GLU A 175 -5.08 3.92 4.65
N SER A 176 -6.27 4.52 4.50
CA SER A 176 -7.54 3.83 4.74
C SER A 176 -7.79 2.70 3.73
N VAL A 177 -7.42 2.90 2.46
CA VAL A 177 -7.53 1.86 1.42
C VAL A 177 -6.59 0.70 1.73
N LEU A 178 -5.36 0.98 2.15
CA LEU A 178 -4.37 -0.03 2.51
C LEU A 178 -4.88 -0.93 3.65
N ALA A 179 -5.50 -0.36 4.67
CA ALA A 179 -6.09 -1.12 5.76
C ALA A 179 -7.18 -2.10 5.29
N PHE A 180 -8.04 -1.68 4.35
CA PHE A 180 -9.03 -2.56 3.74
C PHE A 180 -8.42 -3.64 2.86
N GLU A 181 -7.38 -3.33 2.10
CA GLU A 181 -6.66 -4.32 1.28
C GLU A 181 -6.00 -5.40 2.15
N GLU A 182 -5.44 -5.02 3.28
CA GLU A 182 -4.88 -5.97 4.25
C GLU A 182 -5.96 -6.89 4.84
N GLN A 183 -7.12 -6.33 5.20
CA GLN A 183 -8.26 -7.12 5.67
C GLN A 183 -8.79 -8.07 4.60
N LEU A 184 -8.93 -7.59 3.36
CA LEU A 184 -9.33 -8.42 2.23
C LEU A 184 -8.36 -9.58 2.03
N LYS A 185 -7.07 -9.31 2.03
CA LYS A 185 -6.04 -10.34 1.90
C LYS A 185 -6.12 -11.38 3.02
N LEU A 186 -6.28 -10.94 4.27
CA LEU A 186 -6.46 -11.85 5.39
C LEU A 186 -7.71 -12.73 5.24
N ALA A 187 -8.81 -12.18 4.72
CA ALA A 187 -10.03 -12.94 4.45
C ALA A 187 -9.82 -13.96 3.30
N GLU A 188 -9.15 -13.58 2.23
CA GLU A 188 -8.79 -14.47 1.12
C GLU A 188 -7.85 -15.59 1.55
N ASP A 189 -6.85 -15.29 2.38
CA ASP A 189 -5.93 -16.28 2.95
C ASP A 189 -6.68 -17.29 3.83
N ARG A 190 -7.65 -16.84 4.64
CA ARG A 190 -8.54 -17.72 5.43
C ARG A 190 -9.38 -18.64 4.55
N ILE A 191 -9.97 -18.10 3.48
CA ILE A 191 -10.75 -18.90 2.51
C ILE A 191 -9.85 -19.92 1.83
N THR A 192 -8.64 -19.54 1.46
CA THR A 192 -7.67 -20.42 0.82
C THR A 192 -7.24 -21.54 1.77
N ALA A 193 -6.88 -21.20 3.00
CA ALA A 193 -6.55 -22.18 4.03
C ALA A 193 -7.70 -23.16 4.30
N PHE A 194 -8.94 -22.66 4.35
CA PHE A 194 -10.12 -23.51 4.50
C PHE A 194 -10.30 -24.46 3.31
N ARG A 195 -10.13 -23.99 2.08
CA ARG A 195 -10.22 -24.81 0.87
C ARG A 195 -9.13 -25.89 0.83
N GLU A 196 -7.91 -25.54 1.23
CA GLU A 196 -6.81 -26.49 1.33
C GLU A 196 -7.05 -27.54 2.42
N ALA A 197 -7.47 -27.11 3.61
CA ALA A 197 -7.81 -28.04 4.70
C ALA A 197 -8.93 -29.01 4.29
N ARG A 198 -9.91 -28.55 3.51
CA ARG A 198 -10.96 -29.39 2.93
C ARG A 198 -10.40 -30.35 1.87
N LYS A 199 -9.52 -29.87 0.99
CA LYS A 199 -8.88 -30.67 -0.08
C LYS A 199 -8.06 -31.82 0.49
N TYR A 200 -7.34 -31.58 1.59
CA TYR A 200 -6.53 -32.59 2.27
C TYR A 200 -7.29 -33.37 3.34
N GLN A 201 -8.62 -33.24 3.39
CA GLN A 201 -9.52 -33.97 4.31
C GLN A 201 -9.26 -33.69 5.80
N PHE A 202 -8.57 -32.62 6.16
CA PHE A 202 -8.46 -32.16 7.55
C PHE A 202 -9.80 -31.66 8.10
N ILE A 203 -10.70 -31.17 7.21
CA ILE A 203 -12.06 -30.82 7.51
C ILE A 203 -12.98 -31.80 6.77
N PRO A 204 -13.82 -32.57 7.45
CA PRO A 204 -14.74 -33.48 6.79
C PRO A 204 -15.67 -32.68 5.87
N SER A 205 -15.72 -33.03 4.58
CA SER A 205 -16.67 -32.42 3.66
C SER A 205 -18.06 -32.95 3.99
N ALA A 206 -18.92 -32.07 4.51
CA ALA A 206 -20.24 -32.49 4.92
C ALA A 206 -21.10 -33.01 3.73
N VAL A 207 -21.01 -32.37 2.56
CA VAL A 207 -21.72 -32.83 1.34
C VAL A 207 -21.03 -32.26 0.09
N ASP A 208 -20.52 -33.09 -0.79
CA ASP A 208 -20.08 -32.71 -2.13
C ASP A 208 -21.00 -33.32 -3.19
N GLY A 209 -22.15 -32.67 -3.39
CA GLY A 209 -23.12 -33.03 -4.43
C GLY A 209 -24.15 -34.12 -4.01
N LEU A 210 -25.12 -34.35 -4.91
CA LEU A 210 -26.23 -35.25 -4.67
C LEU A 210 -25.80 -36.70 -4.41
N SER A 211 -24.79 -37.16 -5.14
CA SER A 211 -24.23 -38.50 -4.99
C SER A 211 -23.66 -38.76 -3.60
N LYS A 212 -22.92 -37.77 -3.05
CA LYS A 212 -22.33 -37.88 -1.72
C LYS A 212 -23.38 -37.74 -0.60
N TYR A 213 -24.43 -37.03 -0.87
CA TYR A 213 -25.60 -36.96 0.01
C TYR A 213 -26.31 -38.31 0.12
N GLU A 214 -26.56 -38.98 -1.02
CA GLU A 214 -27.13 -40.33 -1.06
C GLU A 214 -26.27 -41.38 -0.40
N GLU A 215 -24.91 -41.30 -0.62
CA GLU A 215 -23.93 -42.16 0.07
C GLU A 215 -23.98 -41.95 1.57
N ASN A 216 -23.99 -40.67 2.03
CA ASN A 216 -24.07 -40.36 3.46
C ASN A 216 -25.40 -40.84 4.08
N ILE A 217 -26.53 -40.75 3.36
CA ILE A 217 -27.83 -41.32 3.84
C ILE A 217 -27.69 -42.82 4.02
N SER A 218 -27.10 -43.53 3.07
CA SER A 218 -26.89 -44.99 3.18
C SER A 218 -26.01 -45.38 4.35
N VAL A 219 -24.90 -44.62 4.55
CA VAL A 219 -23.99 -44.82 5.67
C VAL A 219 -24.68 -44.51 7.01
N ILE A 220 -25.49 -43.45 7.08
CA ILE A 220 -26.28 -43.12 8.28
C ILE A 220 -27.27 -44.23 8.59
N ALA A 221 -27.93 -44.80 7.56
CA ALA A 221 -28.86 -45.91 7.74
C ALA A 221 -28.16 -47.16 8.28
N SER A 222 -27.01 -47.53 7.71
CA SER A 222 -26.20 -48.69 8.18
C SER A 222 -25.71 -48.48 9.61
N LEU A 223 -25.17 -47.27 9.95
CA LEU A 223 -24.72 -46.94 11.30
C LEU A 223 -25.87 -46.94 12.33
N LYS A 224 -27.08 -46.52 11.94
CA LYS A 224 -28.27 -46.61 12.79
C LYS A 224 -28.69 -48.08 13.06
N GLN A 225 -28.57 -48.94 12.06
CA GLN A 225 -28.81 -50.34 12.21
C GLN A 225 -27.79 -51.01 13.12
N GLU A 226 -26.47 -50.75 12.91
CA GLU A 226 -25.38 -51.25 13.74
C GLU A 226 -25.53 -50.75 15.18
N LYS A 227 -25.91 -49.48 15.36
CA LYS A 227 -26.21 -48.94 16.72
C LYS A 227 -27.37 -49.69 17.38
N ALA A 228 -28.46 -49.95 16.66
CA ALA A 228 -29.57 -50.70 17.19
C ALA A 228 -29.22 -52.15 17.58
N GLU A 229 -28.37 -52.81 16.77
CA GLU A 229 -27.84 -54.14 17.05
C GLU A 229 -26.91 -54.14 18.31
N LEU A 230 -26.06 -53.12 18.43
CA LEU A 230 -25.23 -52.95 19.60
C LEU A 230 -26.01 -52.60 20.85
N GLU A 231 -27.06 -51.80 20.75
CA GLU A 231 -27.98 -51.51 21.86
C GLU A 231 -28.73 -52.74 22.34
N ILE A 232 -29.16 -53.61 21.42
CA ILE A 232 -29.77 -54.91 21.77
C ILE A 232 -28.77 -55.83 22.44
N SER A 233 -27.53 -55.92 21.95
CA SER A 233 -26.49 -56.75 22.53
C SER A 233 -25.96 -56.20 23.89
N ASN A 234 -26.04 -54.91 24.11
CA ASN A 234 -25.55 -54.24 25.31
C ASN A 234 -26.57 -54.13 26.45
N ASN A 235 -27.87 -54.37 26.15
CA ASN A 235 -28.94 -54.35 27.15
C ASN A 235 -28.84 -55.45 28.23
N GLN A 236 -27.83 -56.31 28.18
CA GLN A 236 -27.55 -57.28 29.23
C GLN A 236 -26.46 -56.88 30.25
N ALA A 237 -25.76 -55.78 30.06
CA ALA A 237 -24.55 -55.49 30.87
C ALA A 237 -24.35 -54.03 31.32
N VAL A 238 -25.20 -53.07 30.96
CA VAL A 238 -24.93 -51.66 31.33
C VAL A 238 -25.96 -51.15 32.35
N ASN A 239 -25.46 -50.76 33.52
CA ASN A 239 -26.25 -50.12 34.58
C ASN A 239 -26.92 -48.85 34.06
N ALA A 240 -28.23 -48.68 34.23
CA ALA A 240 -29.02 -47.53 33.82
C ALA A 240 -28.40 -46.18 34.31
N GLU A 241 -27.66 -46.20 35.39
CA GLU A 241 -26.97 -45.03 35.94
C GLU A 241 -25.76 -44.58 35.08
N GLU A 242 -25.05 -45.51 34.43
CA GLU A 242 -23.93 -45.16 33.53
C GLU A 242 -24.41 -44.60 32.22
N VAL A 243 -25.54 -45.09 31.71
CA VAL A 243 -26.18 -44.54 30.49
C VAL A 243 -26.68 -43.11 30.71
N GLU A 244 -27.27 -42.86 31.88
CA GLU A 244 -27.75 -41.54 32.28
C GLU A 244 -26.58 -40.54 32.40
N LYS A 245 -25.46 -40.94 33.02
CA LYS A 245 -24.22 -40.15 33.13
C LYS A 245 -23.60 -39.86 31.74
N ALA A 246 -23.60 -40.83 30.83
CA ALA A 246 -23.10 -40.66 29.46
C ALA A 246 -23.99 -39.68 28.67
N ASN A 247 -25.30 -39.74 28.82
CA ASN A 247 -26.23 -38.82 28.18
C ASN A 247 -26.07 -37.40 28.72
N GLN A 248 -25.91 -37.23 30.03
CA GLN A 248 -25.63 -35.92 30.63
C GLN A 248 -24.28 -35.36 30.18
N ALA A 249 -23.25 -36.17 30.08
CA ALA A 249 -21.93 -35.76 29.56
C ALA A 249 -22.01 -35.30 28.08
N ASN A 250 -22.76 -36.02 27.23
CA ASN A 250 -22.97 -35.63 25.85
C ASN A 250 -23.78 -34.34 25.73
N ALA A 251 -24.82 -34.15 26.55
CA ALA A 251 -25.58 -32.91 26.58
C ALA A 251 -24.71 -31.70 27.00
N LEU A 252 -23.85 -31.88 27.99
CA LEU A 252 -22.87 -30.86 28.41
C LEU A 252 -21.85 -30.56 27.34
N LEU A 253 -21.36 -31.56 26.60
CA LEU A 253 -20.44 -31.37 25.48
C LEU A 253 -21.04 -30.51 24.35
N ILE A 254 -22.31 -30.75 24.02
CA ILE A 254 -23.06 -29.96 23.06
C ILE A 254 -23.19 -28.51 23.53
N GLN A 255 -23.61 -28.30 24.81
CA GLN A 255 -23.69 -26.96 25.38
C GLN A 255 -22.35 -26.23 25.41
N MET A 256 -21.27 -26.92 25.70
CA MET A 256 -19.92 -26.36 25.66
C MET A 256 -19.52 -25.96 24.24
N GLN A 257 -19.87 -26.75 23.22
CA GLN A 257 -19.59 -26.41 21.82
C GLN A 257 -20.39 -25.18 21.37
N ASP A 258 -21.66 -25.11 21.75
CA ASP A 258 -22.52 -23.96 21.43
C ASP A 258 -22.05 -22.68 22.14
N ALA A 259 -21.70 -22.78 23.41
CA ALA A 259 -21.14 -21.67 24.17
C ALA A 259 -19.82 -21.18 23.56
N ARG A 260 -18.93 -22.09 23.15
CA ARG A 260 -17.65 -21.76 22.50
C ARG A 260 -17.85 -21.07 21.15
N ARG A 261 -18.86 -21.53 20.39
CA ARG A 261 -19.24 -20.90 19.12
C ARG A 261 -19.75 -19.48 19.32
N LEU A 262 -20.60 -19.27 20.32
CA LEU A 262 -21.13 -17.96 20.68
C LEU A 262 -20.02 -17.01 21.16
N MET A 263 -19.12 -17.51 22.00
CA MET A 263 -17.97 -16.77 22.48
C MET A 263 -17.07 -16.29 21.34
N ASN A 264 -16.70 -17.17 20.39
CA ASN A 264 -15.92 -16.80 19.22
C ASN A 264 -16.65 -15.77 18.34
N GLN A 265 -17.98 -15.84 18.22
CA GLN A 265 -18.77 -14.85 17.50
C GLN A 265 -18.70 -13.48 18.19
N LYS A 266 -18.88 -13.44 19.52
CA LYS A 266 -18.80 -12.20 20.31
C LYS A 266 -17.40 -11.58 20.28
N GLU A 267 -16.33 -12.39 20.34
CA GLU A 267 -14.96 -11.92 20.19
C GLU A 267 -14.71 -11.28 18.82
N ASN A 268 -15.25 -11.88 17.76
CA ASN A 268 -15.18 -11.29 16.41
C ASN A 268 -15.96 -9.96 16.32
N ASP A 269 -17.13 -9.89 16.92
CA ASP A 269 -17.95 -8.67 16.93
C ASP A 269 -17.21 -7.55 17.70
N LEU A 270 -16.61 -7.86 18.84
CA LEU A 270 -15.75 -6.92 19.59
C LEU A 270 -14.57 -6.42 18.76
N HIS A 271 -13.91 -7.31 18.06
CA HIS A 271 -12.78 -6.93 17.20
C HIS A 271 -13.21 -6.01 16.04
N LEU A 272 -14.39 -6.26 15.45
CA LEU A 272 -14.96 -5.39 14.41
C LEU A 272 -15.32 -4.00 14.95
N ILE A 273 -15.87 -3.92 16.17
CA ILE A 273 -16.19 -2.65 16.82
C ILE A 273 -14.90 -1.87 17.11
N ASP A 274 -13.88 -2.51 17.66
CA ASP A 274 -12.58 -1.90 17.98
C ASP A 274 -11.90 -1.35 16.72
N LEU A 275 -11.95 -2.09 15.60
CA LEU A 275 -11.47 -1.63 14.30
C LEU A 275 -12.23 -0.39 13.81
N ASN A 276 -13.54 -0.35 13.95
CA ASN A 276 -14.35 0.80 13.53
C ASN A 276 -14.11 2.03 14.41
N MET A 277 -13.84 1.86 15.70
CA MET A 277 -13.51 2.96 16.61
C MET A 277 -12.12 3.55 16.35
N SER A 278 -11.17 2.76 15.85
CA SER A 278 -9.79 3.19 15.61
C SER A 278 -9.58 3.98 14.31
N GLN A 279 -10.57 4.03 13.41
CA GLN A 279 -10.42 4.56 12.04
C GLN A 279 -11.01 5.96 11.82
N GLY A 280 -11.21 6.76 12.83
CA GLY A 280 -11.68 8.14 12.69
C GLY A 280 -10.62 9.08 12.10
N VAL A 281 -10.74 9.42 10.82
CA VAL A 281 -9.96 10.51 10.19
C VAL A 281 -10.77 11.80 10.33
N TYR A 282 -10.25 12.74 11.09
CA TYR A 282 -10.90 14.05 11.31
C TYR A 282 -10.06 15.16 10.71
N PRO A 283 -10.64 16.09 9.93
CA PRO A 283 -9.96 17.32 9.56
C PRO A 283 -9.65 18.12 10.82
N THR A 284 -8.41 18.55 10.95
CA THR A 284 -7.95 19.36 12.08
C THR A 284 -8.25 20.85 11.83
N GLU A 285 -8.27 21.68 12.89
CA GLU A 285 -8.37 23.15 12.74
C GLU A 285 -7.28 23.72 11.82
N ALA A 286 -6.11 23.07 11.76
CA ALA A 286 -5.02 23.45 10.86
C ALA A 286 -5.37 23.16 9.38
N ASP A 287 -6.11 22.10 9.10
CA ASP A 287 -6.57 21.76 7.75
C ASP A 287 -7.61 22.77 7.27
N LEU A 288 -8.52 23.21 8.15
CA LEU A 288 -9.51 24.24 7.88
C LEU A 288 -8.87 25.62 7.68
N ALA A 289 -7.84 25.97 8.45
CA ALA A 289 -7.09 27.20 8.28
C ALA A 289 -6.37 27.22 6.91
N SER A 290 -5.77 26.10 6.51
CA SER A 290 -5.13 25.95 5.20
C SER A 290 -6.12 26.05 4.04
N LEU A 291 -7.33 25.52 4.21
CA LEU A 291 -8.43 25.68 3.24
C LEU A 291 -8.90 27.13 3.11
N HIS A 292 -8.92 27.90 4.22
CA HIS A 292 -9.27 29.31 4.20
C HIS A 292 -8.24 30.15 3.46
N GLU A 293 -6.96 29.80 3.58
CA GLU A 293 -5.87 30.48 2.87
C GLU A 293 -5.93 30.23 1.35
N LEU A 294 -6.34 29.01 0.94
CA LEU A 294 -6.46 28.64 -0.48
C LEU A 294 -7.76 29.14 -1.13
N PHE A 295 -8.84 29.29 -0.35
CA PHE A 295 -10.16 29.67 -0.84
C PHE A 295 -10.80 30.77 0.02
N PRO A 296 -10.27 32.00 0.00
CA PRO A 296 -10.69 33.06 0.91
C PRO A 296 -12.14 33.55 0.68
N GLU A 297 -12.72 33.31 -0.50
CA GLU A 297 -14.10 33.68 -0.83
C GLU A 297 -15.12 32.56 -0.57
N ALA A 298 -14.68 31.37 -0.16
CA ALA A 298 -15.58 30.26 0.12
C ALA A 298 -16.38 30.50 1.40
N ASN A 299 -17.68 30.22 1.38
CA ASN A 299 -18.52 30.28 2.56
C ASN A 299 -18.21 29.12 3.51
N LEU A 300 -17.13 29.28 4.27
CA LEU A 300 -16.61 28.27 5.20
C LEU A 300 -17.56 28.02 6.38
N GLN A 301 -18.53 28.95 6.64
CA GLN A 301 -19.50 28.77 7.70
C GLN A 301 -20.35 27.50 7.48
N LYS A 302 -20.75 27.23 6.24
CA LYS A 302 -21.48 25.99 5.92
C LYS A 302 -20.61 24.74 6.10
N LEU A 303 -19.31 24.84 5.82
CA LEU A 303 -18.36 23.73 6.03
C LEU A 303 -18.18 23.46 7.53
N ILE A 304 -18.04 24.50 8.34
CA ILE A 304 -17.97 24.42 9.80
C ILE A 304 -19.27 23.84 10.40
N ASP A 305 -20.41 24.22 9.87
CA ASP A 305 -21.71 23.69 10.33
C ASP A 305 -21.89 22.21 9.94
N ILE A 306 -21.43 21.79 8.75
CA ILE A 306 -21.38 20.40 8.32
C ILE A 306 -20.41 19.62 9.20
N GLU A 307 -19.24 20.13 9.47
CA GLU A 307 -18.24 19.52 10.35
C GLU A 307 -18.79 19.33 11.77
N ARG A 308 -19.42 20.37 12.37
CA ARG A 308 -20.07 20.24 13.68
C ARG A 308 -21.18 19.18 13.67
N PHE A 309 -21.92 19.08 12.61
CA PHE A 309 -22.95 18.04 12.44
C PHE A 309 -22.33 16.64 12.34
N HIS A 310 -21.26 16.49 11.56
CA HIS A 310 -20.53 15.23 11.44
C HIS A 310 -19.89 14.83 12.77
N ASN A 311 -19.23 15.76 13.46
CA ASN A 311 -18.63 15.52 14.78
C ASN A 311 -19.68 15.08 15.80
N LYS A 312 -20.87 15.68 15.77
CA LYS A 312 -21.98 15.29 16.66
C LYS A 312 -22.51 13.90 16.34
N ILE A 313 -22.66 13.55 15.06
CA ILE A 313 -23.03 12.18 14.65
C ILE A 313 -21.96 11.18 15.07
N GLN A 314 -20.69 11.51 14.89
CA GLN A 314 -19.58 10.62 15.27
C GLN A 314 -19.52 10.41 16.78
N THR A 315 -19.72 11.45 17.59
CA THR A 315 -19.79 11.31 19.04
C THR A 315 -20.93 10.37 19.45
N ILE A 316 -22.11 10.51 18.85
CA ILE A 316 -23.25 9.63 19.10
C ILE A 316 -22.94 8.18 18.69
N LEU A 317 -22.31 7.99 17.52
CA LEU A 317 -21.92 6.67 17.04
C LEU A 317 -20.85 6.04 17.94
N GLN A 318 -19.89 6.83 18.41
CA GLN A 318 -18.86 6.37 19.32
C GLN A 318 -19.47 5.95 20.68
N ASP A 319 -20.36 6.75 21.25
CA ASP A 319 -21.07 6.43 22.49
C ASP A 319 -21.90 5.13 22.33
N GLU A 320 -22.59 4.95 21.20
CA GLU A 320 -23.34 3.72 20.91
C GLU A 320 -22.43 2.49 20.73
N LEU A 321 -21.29 2.66 20.04
CA LEU A 321 -20.30 1.58 19.87
C LEU A 321 -19.64 1.21 21.20
N GLU A 322 -19.32 2.18 22.06
CA GLU A 322 -18.80 1.94 23.40
C GLU A 322 -19.83 1.20 24.26
N ALA A 323 -21.10 1.59 24.20
CA ALA A 323 -22.19 0.91 24.88
C ALA A 323 -22.39 -0.53 24.38
N ALA A 324 -22.30 -0.74 23.06
CA ALA A 324 -22.38 -2.07 22.45
C ALA A 324 -21.18 -2.95 22.88
N MET A 325 -19.97 -2.38 22.89
CA MET A 325 -18.76 -3.05 23.36
C MET A 325 -18.85 -3.46 24.83
N ALA A 326 -19.41 -2.59 25.69
CA ALA A 326 -19.62 -2.91 27.11
C ALA A 326 -20.59 -4.06 27.30
N ARG A 327 -21.72 -4.06 26.58
CA ARG A 327 -22.70 -5.16 26.59
C ARG A 327 -22.10 -6.48 26.14
N LEU A 328 -21.35 -6.47 25.02
CA LEU A 328 -20.68 -7.68 24.51
C LEU A 328 -19.63 -8.24 25.47
N LYS A 329 -18.92 -7.35 26.21
CA LYS A 329 -17.96 -7.77 27.25
C LYS A 329 -18.61 -8.35 28.49
N GLU A 330 -19.85 -7.93 28.81
CA GLU A 330 -20.63 -8.54 29.90
C GLU A 330 -21.23 -9.89 29.50
N GLU A 331 -21.49 -10.11 28.21
CA GLU A 331 -22.03 -11.36 27.67
C GLU A 331 -20.96 -12.43 27.44
N LEU A 332 -19.67 -12.05 27.34
CA LEU A 332 -18.50 -12.94 27.27
C LEU A 332 -18.07 -13.43 28.63
#